data_5aa3a90f96056e451244c773c8bfaf64
#
_entry.id   5aa3a90f96056e451244c773c8bfaf64
#
_cell.length_a   1.000
_cell.length_b   1.000
_cell.length_c   1.000
_cell.angle_alpha   90.00
_cell.angle_beta   90.00
_cell.angle_gamma   90.00
#
_symmetry.space_group_name_H-M   'P 1'
#
loop_
_entity.id
_entity.type
_entity.pdbx_description
1 polymer ?
#
loop_
_entity_poly.entity_id
_entity_poly.type
_entity_poly.pdbx_seq_one_letter_code
_entity_poly.pdbx_strand_id
1 'polypeptide(L)'
;MSVRFAGYAAVFDVPDRGGDVVRRGAFRSAGPVPLLWQHGGTAVGMIEALAEDRRGLRVIGRVETPELAAAVAKGAVTGLSFGYRVTEARGATRREIKGLELLEISLVASPMQPLARVHAVTPNA
;
A
#
# COMPACT_ATOMS: atom_id res chain seq x y z
N MET A 1 9.70 -8.81 -18.16
CA MET A 1 9.53 -7.35 -18.00
C MET A 1 9.18 -7.07 -16.57
N SER A 2 9.86 -6.11 -15.95
CA SER A 2 9.50 -5.61 -14.63
C SER A 2 9.26 -4.11 -14.71
N VAL A 3 8.53 -3.56 -13.76
CA VAL A 3 8.34 -2.12 -13.63
C VAL A 3 8.55 -1.71 -12.19
N ARG A 4 9.08 -0.52 -11.99
CA ARG A 4 9.19 0.11 -10.68
C ARG A 4 8.10 1.18 -10.56
N PHE A 5 7.50 1.27 -9.39
CA PHE A 5 6.46 2.26 -9.14
C PHE A 5 6.71 3.01 -7.84
N ALA A 6 6.15 4.19 -7.75
CA ALA A 6 6.09 4.96 -6.51
C ALA A 6 4.65 5.36 -6.26
N GLY A 7 4.25 5.40 -5.00
CA GLY A 7 2.90 5.78 -4.64
C GLY A 7 2.70 5.80 -3.13
N TYR A 8 1.45 5.84 -2.73
CA TYR A 8 1.05 5.80 -1.33
C TYR A 8 0.22 4.56 -1.06
N ALA A 9 0.71 3.69 -0.18
CA ALA A 9 -0.03 2.51 0.25
C ALA A 9 -1.09 2.85 1.30
N ALA A 10 -0.92 3.95 2.00
CA ALA A 10 -1.88 4.48 2.97
C ALA A 10 -1.85 6.00 2.93
N VAL A 11 -3.00 6.61 3.19
CA VAL A 11 -3.15 8.06 3.30
C VAL A 11 -3.67 8.37 4.69
N PHE A 12 -3.03 9.32 5.39
CA PHE A 12 -3.40 9.66 6.77
C PHE A 12 -4.66 10.53 6.80
N ASP A 13 -5.41 10.37 7.89
CA ASP A 13 -6.49 11.27 8.29
C ASP A 13 -7.70 11.28 7.37
N VAL A 14 -7.81 10.28 6.47
CA VAL A 14 -8.95 10.12 5.58
C VAL A 14 -9.58 8.76 5.86
N PRO A 15 -10.90 8.68 6.09
CA PRO A 15 -11.55 7.39 6.33
C PRO A 15 -11.43 6.46 5.13
N ASP A 16 -11.17 5.18 5.40
CA ASP A 16 -11.26 4.16 4.37
C ASP A 16 -12.73 3.71 4.20
N ARG A 17 -12.95 2.73 3.33
CA ARG A 17 -14.31 2.23 3.06
C ARG A 17 -14.97 1.59 4.28
N GLY A 18 -14.16 1.08 5.21
CA GLY A 18 -14.66 0.51 6.46
C GLY A 18 -14.84 1.54 7.58
N GLY A 19 -14.48 2.79 7.33
CA GLY A 19 -14.58 3.87 8.31
C GLY A 19 -13.35 4.04 9.19
N ASP A 20 -12.31 3.26 8.99
CA ASP A 20 -11.06 3.40 9.75
C ASP A 20 -10.26 4.59 9.23
N VAL A 21 -9.61 5.28 10.16
CA VAL A 21 -8.72 6.41 9.86
C VAL A 21 -7.35 6.06 10.41
N VAL A 22 -6.33 6.09 9.55
CA VAL A 22 -4.94 5.81 9.94
C VAL A 22 -4.27 7.13 10.29
N ARG A 23 -3.62 7.17 11.44
CA ARG A 23 -2.94 8.37 11.91
C ARG A 23 -1.44 8.27 11.68
N ARG A 24 -0.81 9.44 11.56
CA ARG A 24 0.65 9.53 11.46
C ARG A 24 1.29 8.81 12.65
N GLY A 25 2.39 8.09 12.38
CA GLY A 25 3.08 7.28 13.38
C GLY A 25 2.60 5.84 13.45
N ALA A 26 1.49 5.50 12.79
CA ALA A 26 0.96 4.13 12.81
C ALA A 26 1.94 3.12 12.24
N PHE A 27 2.78 3.54 11.27
CA PHE A 27 3.75 2.67 10.59
C PHE A 27 5.18 2.81 11.13
N ARG A 28 5.37 3.43 12.28
CA ARG A 28 6.72 3.73 12.79
C ARG A 28 7.63 2.52 12.98
N SER A 29 7.04 1.35 13.16
CA SER A 29 7.81 0.11 13.30
C SER A 29 7.75 -0.79 12.07
N ALA A 30 7.27 -0.26 10.94
CA ALA A 30 7.15 -1.05 9.72
C ALA A 30 8.53 -1.41 9.16
N GLY A 31 8.67 -2.66 8.75
CA GLY A 31 9.86 -3.19 8.13
C GLY A 31 9.59 -3.69 6.72
N PRO A 32 10.53 -4.43 6.12
CA PRO A 32 10.34 -5.01 4.80
C PRO A 32 9.12 -5.92 4.75
N VAL A 33 8.33 -5.78 3.68
CA VAL A 33 7.13 -6.60 3.47
C VAL A 33 7.05 -7.02 2.00
N PRO A 34 6.36 -8.14 1.71
CA PRO A 34 6.16 -8.56 0.32
C PRO A 34 5.16 -7.67 -0.39
N LEU A 35 5.27 -7.63 -1.72
CA LEU A 35 4.25 -7.07 -2.60
C LEU A 35 3.38 -8.20 -3.12
N LEU A 36 2.08 -8.12 -2.89
CA LEU A 36 1.11 -9.13 -3.31
C LEU A 36 0.14 -8.57 -4.34
N TRP A 37 -0.67 -9.44 -4.91
CA TRP A 37 -1.84 -9.08 -5.71
C TRP A 37 -3.10 -9.44 -4.93
N GLN A 38 -3.95 -8.44 -4.70
CA GLN A 38 -5.26 -8.64 -4.04
C GLN A 38 -5.15 -9.34 -2.69
N HIS A 39 -4.10 -9.01 -1.92
CA HIS A 39 -3.85 -9.53 -0.56
C HIS A 39 -3.62 -11.04 -0.47
N GLY A 40 -3.28 -11.70 -1.56
CA GLY A 40 -3.12 -13.14 -1.55
C GLY A 40 -2.06 -13.68 -2.47
N GLY A 41 -1.86 -14.98 -2.40
CA GLY A 41 -0.94 -15.70 -3.26
C GLY A 41 0.53 -15.50 -2.90
N THR A 42 1.39 -15.84 -3.85
CA THR A 42 2.83 -15.61 -3.72
C THR A 42 3.17 -14.17 -4.09
N ALA A 43 4.34 -13.71 -3.65
CA ALA A 43 4.78 -12.37 -3.96
C ALA A 43 4.89 -12.15 -5.47
N VAL A 44 4.39 -11.01 -5.94
CA VAL A 44 4.44 -10.61 -7.34
C VAL A 44 5.58 -9.62 -7.60
N GLY A 45 6.28 -9.25 -6.56
CA GLY A 45 7.41 -8.33 -6.59
C GLY A 45 7.87 -8.03 -5.18
N MET A 46 8.47 -6.87 -5.00
CA MET A 46 9.01 -6.47 -3.70
C MET A 46 8.78 -4.98 -3.45
N ILE A 47 8.66 -4.64 -2.18
CA ILE A 47 8.69 -3.25 -1.74
C ILE A 47 10.15 -2.91 -1.44
N GLU A 48 10.71 -1.99 -2.21
CA GLU A 48 12.12 -1.62 -2.11
C GLU A 48 12.36 -0.55 -1.05
N ALA A 49 11.38 0.31 -0.82
CA ALA A 49 11.47 1.35 0.19
C ALA A 49 10.08 1.73 0.68
N LEU A 50 9.97 2.04 1.96
CA LEU A 50 8.75 2.59 2.53
C LEU A 50 9.10 3.53 3.66
N ALA A 51 8.35 4.61 3.78
CA ALA A 51 8.52 5.59 4.84
C ALA A 51 7.29 6.46 4.95
N GLU A 52 6.99 6.90 6.16
CA GLU A 52 5.95 7.90 6.37
C GLU A 52 6.43 9.27 5.92
N ASP A 53 5.53 10.02 5.29
CA ASP A 53 5.69 11.46 5.10
C ASP A 53 4.41 12.14 5.59
N ARG A 54 4.21 13.41 5.27
CA ARG A 54 3.02 14.14 5.74
C ARG A 54 1.72 13.56 5.20
N ARG A 55 1.75 12.97 4.01
CA ARG A 55 0.56 12.49 3.31
C ARG A 55 0.17 11.09 3.74
N GLY A 56 1.14 10.22 3.98
CA GLY A 56 0.87 8.83 4.30
C GLY A 56 2.10 7.96 4.27
N LEU A 57 1.91 6.69 3.98
CA LEU A 57 2.98 5.72 3.79
C LEU A 57 3.39 5.70 2.32
N ARG A 58 4.49 6.38 2.02
CA ARG A 58 5.06 6.41 0.68
C ARG A 58 5.85 5.13 0.44
N VAL A 59 5.67 4.52 -0.72
CA VAL A 59 6.34 3.28 -1.07
C VAL A 59 6.95 3.36 -2.46
N ILE A 60 8.06 2.64 -2.62
CA ILE A 60 8.66 2.35 -3.92
C ILE A 60 8.68 0.83 -4.02
N GLY A 61 8.11 0.31 -5.10
CA GLY A 61 8.03 -1.13 -5.31
C GLY A 61 8.39 -1.52 -6.72
N ARG A 62 8.65 -2.82 -6.88
CA ARG A 62 8.94 -3.40 -8.18
C ARG A 62 8.01 -4.58 -8.42
N VAL A 63 7.35 -4.57 -9.58
CA VAL A 63 6.48 -5.65 -10.02
C VAL A 63 7.28 -6.52 -10.97
N GLU A 64 7.40 -7.80 -10.64
CA GLU A 64 8.21 -8.73 -11.41
C GLU A 64 7.38 -9.73 -12.23
N THR A 65 6.12 -9.94 -11.86
CA THR A 65 5.20 -10.77 -12.65
C THR A 65 4.85 -10.02 -13.94
N PRO A 66 5.20 -10.58 -15.13
CA PRO A 66 5.09 -9.80 -16.38
C PRO A 66 3.71 -9.25 -16.70
N GLU A 67 2.67 -10.05 -16.49
CA GLU A 67 1.30 -9.62 -16.82
C GLU A 67 0.85 -8.46 -15.92
N LEU A 68 1.16 -8.55 -14.63
CA LEU A 68 0.82 -7.49 -13.69
C LEU A 68 1.69 -6.24 -13.93
N ALA A 69 2.97 -6.44 -14.24
CA ALA A 69 3.86 -5.32 -14.60
C ALA A 69 3.31 -4.55 -15.80
N ALA A 70 2.83 -5.25 -16.81
CA ALA A 70 2.22 -4.62 -17.99
C ALA A 70 0.95 -3.85 -17.62
N ALA A 71 0.11 -4.40 -16.76
CA ALA A 71 -1.12 -3.74 -16.31
C ALA A 71 -0.82 -2.47 -15.52
N VAL A 72 0.20 -2.50 -14.66
CA VAL A 72 0.64 -1.31 -13.92
C VAL A 72 1.22 -0.27 -14.87
N ALA A 73 2.05 -0.71 -15.82
CA ALA A 73 2.70 0.21 -16.76
C ALA A 73 1.69 1.00 -17.61
N LYS A 74 0.59 0.37 -18.01
CA LYS A 74 -0.43 1.05 -18.83
C LYS A 74 -1.54 1.71 -18.01
N GLY A 75 -1.45 1.67 -16.68
CA GLY A 75 -2.43 2.32 -15.83
C GLY A 75 -3.73 1.56 -15.63
N ALA A 76 -3.78 0.28 -15.99
CA ALA A 76 -4.96 -0.55 -15.75
C ALA A 76 -5.10 -0.94 -14.27
N VAL A 77 -3.99 -1.01 -13.56
CA VAL A 77 -3.95 -1.24 -12.11
C VAL A 77 -3.24 -0.06 -11.47
N THR A 78 -3.93 0.65 -10.60
CA THR A 78 -3.38 1.82 -9.91
C THR A 78 -3.56 1.77 -8.40
N GLY A 79 -4.38 0.87 -7.88
CA GLY A 79 -4.73 0.83 -6.46
C GLY A 79 -3.66 0.18 -5.63
N LEU A 80 -3.42 0.74 -4.44
CA LEU A 80 -2.57 0.18 -3.42
C LEU A 80 -3.39 -0.03 -2.15
N SER A 81 -3.03 -1.07 -1.41
CA SER A 81 -3.64 -1.37 -0.13
C SER A 81 -2.60 -2.06 0.75
N PHE A 82 -2.87 -2.14 2.05
CA PHE A 82 -1.95 -2.78 2.97
C PHE A 82 -2.70 -3.74 3.88
N GLY A 83 -2.07 -4.88 4.16
CA GLY A 83 -2.54 -5.83 5.14
C GLY A 83 -1.85 -5.57 6.47
N TYR A 84 -2.60 -5.60 7.57
CA TYR A 84 -2.09 -5.18 8.84
C TYR A 84 -2.84 -5.82 9.99
N ARG A 85 -2.20 -5.76 11.15
CA ARG A 85 -2.83 -6.10 12.42
C ARG A 85 -2.77 -4.86 13.31
N VAL A 86 -3.91 -4.44 13.83
CA VAL A 86 -3.98 -3.26 14.69
C VAL A 86 -3.38 -3.58 16.05
N THR A 87 -2.48 -2.70 16.52
CA THR A 87 -1.89 -2.80 17.85
C THR A 87 -2.39 -1.72 18.78
N GLU A 88 -2.85 -0.58 18.22
CA GLU A 88 -3.39 0.52 19.01
C GLU A 88 -4.47 1.23 18.20
N ALA A 89 -5.68 1.31 18.73
CA ALA A 89 -6.79 1.99 18.09
C ALA A 89 -7.67 2.67 19.13
N ARG A 90 -8.43 3.67 18.67
CA ARG A 90 -9.37 4.42 19.50
C ARG A 90 -10.67 4.58 18.71
N GLY A 91 -11.80 4.52 19.43
CA GLY A 91 -13.12 4.72 18.85
C GLY A 91 -13.79 3.42 18.43
N ALA A 92 -15.10 3.39 18.43
CA ALA A 92 -15.89 2.21 18.11
C ALA A 92 -16.48 2.29 16.70
N THR A 93 -17.06 3.45 16.35
CA THR A 93 -17.77 3.62 15.08
C THR A 93 -16.83 4.05 13.95
N ARG A 94 -15.98 5.03 14.22
CA ARG A 94 -14.91 5.44 13.31
C ARG A 94 -13.61 5.24 14.05
N ARG A 95 -12.94 4.14 13.74
CA ARG A 95 -11.75 3.74 14.48
C ARG A 95 -10.55 4.54 14.02
N GLU A 96 -9.83 5.16 14.94
CA GLU A 96 -8.55 5.79 14.66
C GLU A 96 -7.45 4.78 14.94
N ILE A 97 -6.71 4.41 13.91
CA ILE A 97 -5.60 3.47 14.02
C ILE A 97 -4.33 4.25 14.28
N LYS A 98 -3.78 4.09 15.48
CA LYS A 98 -2.58 4.81 15.94
C LYS A 98 -1.33 3.96 15.89
N GLY A 99 -1.47 2.63 15.88
CA GLY A 99 -0.38 1.70 15.75
C GLY A 99 -0.85 0.44 15.07
N LEU A 100 0.01 -0.12 14.25
CA LEU A 100 -0.28 -1.37 13.55
C LEU A 100 1.01 -2.11 13.23
N GLU A 101 0.85 -3.40 12.97
CA GLU A 101 1.90 -4.23 12.40
C GLU A 101 1.59 -4.38 10.92
N LEU A 102 2.48 -3.87 10.08
CA LEU A 102 2.34 -4.00 8.63
C LEU A 102 2.74 -5.41 8.22
N LEU A 103 1.86 -6.12 7.52
CA LEU A 103 2.07 -7.50 7.11
C LEU A 103 2.42 -7.62 5.64
N GLU A 104 1.81 -6.80 4.77
CA GLU A 104 2.09 -6.81 3.34
C GLU A 104 1.55 -5.53 2.70
N ILE A 105 1.98 -5.27 1.47
CA ILE A 105 1.39 -4.26 0.61
C ILE A 105 0.95 -4.96 -0.67
N SER A 106 -0.22 -4.58 -1.18
CA SER A 106 -0.77 -5.18 -2.38
C SER A 106 -1.11 -4.15 -3.43
N LEU A 107 -0.95 -4.56 -4.68
CA LEU A 107 -1.66 -3.94 -5.78
C LEU A 107 -3.08 -4.49 -5.79
N VAL A 108 -4.06 -3.64 -5.94
CA VAL A 108 -5.46 -4.02 -5.88
C VAL A 108 -6.26 -3.33 -6.97
N ALA A 109 -7.36 -3.95 -7.39
CA ALA A 109 -8.26 -3.35 -8.36
C ALA A 109 -9.07 -2.21 -7.73
N SER A 110 -9.41 -2.33 -6.43
CA SER A 110 -10.26 -1.37 -5.74
C SER A 110 -9.73 -1.16 -4.31
N PRO A 111 -8.97 -0.10 -4.05
CA PRO A 111 -8.34 0.11 -2.75
C PRO A 111 -9.36 0.49 -1.67
N MET A 112 -9.08 0.06 -0.43
CA MET A 112 -9.85 0.45 0.74
C MET A 112 -9.80 1.97 0.98
N GLN A 113 -8.65 2.58 0.71
CA GLN A 113 -8.51 4.03 0.71
C GLN A 113 -8.45 4.48 -0.76
N PRO A 114 -9.46 5.19 -1.26
CA PRO A 114 -9.48 5.57 -2.68
C PRO A 114 -8.28 6.39 -3.14
N LEU A 115 -7.62 7.09 -2.21
CA LEU A 115 -6.43 7.89 -2.51
C LEU A 115 -5.12 7.11 -2.41
N ALA A 116 -5.16 5.84 -2.01
CA ALA A 116 -3.97 4.98 -1.99
C ALA A 116 -3.71 4.48 -3.40
N ARG A 117 -2.80 5.16 -4.10
CA ARG A 117 -2.59 4.96 -5.54
C ARG A 117 -1.12 4.94 -5.92
N VAL A 118 -0.86 4.25 -7.02
CA VAL A 118 0.40 4.38 -7.76
C VAL A 118 0.39 5.75 -8.45
N HIS A 119 1.44 6.53 -8.23
CA HIS A 119 1.56 7.89 -8.78
C HIS A 119 2.56 7.97 -9.93
N ALA A 120 3.55 7.10 -9.97
CA ALA A 120 4.57 7.12 -11.01
C ALA A 120 5.01 5.70 -11.33
N VAL A 121 5.29 5.44 -12.58
CA VAL A 121 5.73 4.13 -13.05
C VAL A 121 6.93 4.33 -13.97
N THR A 122 7.99 3.54 -13.75
CA THR A 122 9.19 3.54 -14.58
C THR A 122 9.46 2.11 -15.03
N PRO A 123 9.48 1.86 -16.33
CA PRO A 123 9.84 0.53 -16.82
C PRO A 123 11.29 0.21 -16.48
N ASN A 124 11.54 -1.03 -16.05
CA ASN A 124 12.89 -1.57 -15.88
C ASN A 124 13.22 -2.42 -17.09
N ALA A 125 14.27 -2.04 -17.74
CA ALA A 125 14.76 -2.80 -18.87
C ALA A 125 15.39 -4.12 -18.42
#